data_006e7122287f90329e54174fbaed3fd9
#
_entry.id   006e7122287f90329e54174fbaed3fd9
#
_cell.length_a   1.000
_cell.length_b   1.000
_cell.length_c   1.000
_cell.angle_alpha   90.00
_cell.angle_beta   90.00
_cell.angle_gamma   90.00
#
_symmetry.space_group_name_H-M   'P 1'
#
loop_
_entity.id
_entity.type
_entity.pdbx_description
1 polymer ?
#
loop_
_entity_poly.entity_id
_entity_poly.type
_entity_poly.pdbx_seq_one_letter_code
_entity_poly.pdbx_strand_id
1 'polypeptide(L)'
;MSNGKTYMWKMYSDDNIWRIQTNSKKVYNKLNRRIKTTLSAWAINADLWIFEICYSEPNKAIKGLERLTGHPVHYIASEEVYVAENSPILHENK
;
A
#
# COMPACT_ATOMS: atom_id res chain seq x y z
N MET A 1 7.85 -17.44 -0.98
CA MET A 1 7.04 -16.73 -0.64
C MET A 1 7.37 -15.50 -0.06
N SER A 2 7.02 -14.55 -0.47
CA SER A 2 7.40 -13.30 0.06
C SER A 2 6.43 -12.83 1.07
N ASN A 3 6.94 -12.27 2.10
CA ASN A 3 6.13 -11.55 3.03
C ASN A 3 6.06 -10.15 2.50
N GLY A 4 5.17 -9.92 1.62
CA GLY A 4 5.05 -8.61 1.01
C GLY A 4 4.66 -7.56 2.00
N LYS A 5 5.23 -6.38 1.86
CA LYS A 5 4.82 -5.20 2.59
C LYS A 5 4.29 -4.19 1.60
N THR A 6 3.22 -3.51 1.97
CA THR A 6 2.64 -2.47 1.16
C THR A 6 2.59 -1.21 2.00
N TYR A 7 3.17 -0.15 1.48
CA TYR A 7 3.24 1.13 2.15
C TYR A 7 2.33 2.12 1.45
N MET A 8 1.76 3.04 2.22
CA MET A 8 0.91 4.08 1.64
C MET A 8 1.19 5.38 2.35
N TRP A 9 1.31 6.46 1.59
CA TRP A 9 1.50 7.78 2.18
C TRP A 9 0.80 8.82 1.32
N LYS A 10 0.48 9.95 1.95
CA LYS A 10 -0.14 11.05 1.24
C LYS A 10 0.96 11.94 0.69
N MET A 11 0.83 12.34 -0.57
CA MET A 11 1.86 13.14 -1.23
C MET A 11 1.99 14.53 -0.63
N TYR A 12 0.87 15.20 -0.45
CA TYR A 12 0.86 16.54 0.12
C TYR A 12 -0.30 16.66 1.08
N SER A 13 -0.15 17.53 2.08
CA SER A 13 -1.15 17.61 3.15
C SER A 13 -2.50 18.12 2.68
N ASP A 14 -2.53 18.88 1.60
CA ASP A 14 -3.77 19.52 1.15
C ASP A 14 -4.35 18.96 -0.13
N ASP A 15 -3.89 17.80 -0.60
CA ASP A 15 -4.52 17.16 -1.75
C ASP A 15 -4.93 15.75 -1.39
N ASN A 16 -5.59 15.08 -2.31
CA ASN A 16 -6.14 13.74 -2.08
C ASN A 16 -5.36 12.66 -2.79
N ILE A 17 -4.13 12.95 -3.18
CA ILE A 17 -3.29 12.00 -3.89
C ILE A 17 -2.44 11.20 -2.91
N TRP A 18 -2.60 9.90 -2.98
CA TRP A 18 -1.85 8.97 -2.13
C TRP A 18 -0.97 8.12 -3.00
N ARG A 19 0.17 7.71 -2.49
CA ARG A 19 1.01 6.74 -3.17
C ARG A 19 1.00 5.44 -2.42
N ILE A 20 0.97 4.34 -3.16
CA ILE A 20 1.02 3.01 -2.62
C ILE A 20 2.22 2.32 -3.23
N GLN A 21 3.15 1.89 -2.38
CA GLN A 21 4.33 1.16 -2.80
C GLN A 21 4.20 -0.29 -2.35
N THR A 22 4.33 -1.21 -3.26
CA THR A 22 4.17 -2.63 -2.92
C THR A 22 5.20 -3.48 -3.65
N ASN A 23 5.62 -4.55 -2.99
CA ASN A 23 6.42 -5.57 -3.63
C ASN A 23 5.59 -6.85 -3.81
N SER A 24 4.30 -6.78 -3.56
CA SER A 24 3.41 -7.93 -3.70
C SER A 24 2.81 -7.94 -5.10
N LYS A 25 3.04 -9.00 -5.84
CA LYS A 25 2.46 -9.16 -7.17
C LYS A 25 0.96 -9.19 -7.13
N LYS A 26 0.40 -9.76 -6.07
CA LYS A 26 -1.04 -9.83 -5.89
C LYS A 26 -1.65 -8.43 -5.76
N VAL A 27 -1.02 -7.57 -4.97
CA VAL A 27 -1.47 -6.19 -4.81
C VAL A 27 -1.28 -5.42 -6.11
N TYR A 28 -0.14 -5.61 -6.78
CA TYR A 28 0.11 -5.00 -8.07
C TYR A 28 -1.01 -5.35 -9.06
N ASN A 29 -1.40 -6.61 -9.14
CA ASN A 29 -2.44 -7.03 -10.08
C ASN A 29 -3.78 -6.37 -9.77
N LYS A 30 -4.12 -6.23 -8.48
CA LYS A 30 -5.36 -5.57 -8.09
C LYS A 30 -5.34 -4.10 -8.44
N LEU A 31 -4.23 -3.41 -8.17
CA LEU A 31 -4.12 -1.99 -8.48
C LEU A 31 -4.10 -1.74 -9.98
N ASN A 32 -3.41 -2.60 -10.72
CA ASN A 32 -3.29 -2.43 -12.16
C ASN A 32 -4.63 -2.57 -12.89
N ARG A 33 -5.59 -3.24 -12.27
CA ARG A 33 -6.92 -3.40 -12.88
C ARG A 33 -7.86 -2.26 -12.54
N ARG A 34 -7.49 -1.36 -11.61
CA ARG A 34 -8.35 -0.24 -11.25
C ARG A 34 -8.15 0.91 -12.22
N ILE A 35 -9.24 1.46 -12.72
CA ILE A 35 -9.20 2.55 -13.66
C ILE A 35 -8.61 3.81 -13.04
N LYS A 36 -8.85 4.01 -11.73
CA LYS A 36 -8.45 5.24 -11.06
C LYS A 36 -7.04 5.24 -10.49
N THR A 37 -6.28 4.19 -10.73
CA THR A 37 -4.90 4.13 -10.27
C THR A 37 -3.96 4.34 -11.43
N THR A 38 -2.82 4.96 -11.16
CA THR A 38 -1.79 5.19 -12.16
C THR A 38 -0.48 4.63 -11.65
N LEU A 39 0.14 3.78 -12.45
CA LEU A 39 1.46 3.26 -12.10
C LEU A 39 2.47 4.40 -12.26
N SER A 40 3.07 4.80 -11.18
CA SER A 40 3.94 5.97 -11.14
C SER A 40 5.40 5.60 -11.31
N ALA A 41 5.81 4.47 -10.76
CA ALA A 41 7.20 4.03 -10.85
C ALA A 41 7.28 2.53 -10.60
N TRP A 42 8.34 1.91 -11.09
CA TRP A 42 8.58 0.51 -10.83
C TRP A 42 10.08 0.20 -10.93
N ALA A 43 10.49 -0.85 -10.24
CA ALA A 43 11.85 -1.35 -10.32
C ALA A 43 11.80 -2.78 -10.82
N ILE A 44 12.29 -3.01 -12.01
CA ILE A 44 12.14 -4.29 -12.69
C ILE A 44 12.77 -5.43 -11.89
N ASN A 45 13.97 -5.22 -11.39
CA ASN A 45 14.70 -6.29 -10.72
C ASN A 45 14.31 -6.50 -9.27
N ALA A 46 13.53 -5.61 -8.70
CA ALA A 46 13.18 -5.66 -7.28
C ALA A 46 11.71 -5.96 -7.04
N ASP A 47 10.94 -6.20 -8.09
CA ASP A 47 9.50 -6.43 -7.98
C ASP A 47 8.86 -5.36 -7.11
N LEU A 48 9.14 -4.11 -7.43
CA LEU A 48 8.66 -2.99 -6.67
C LEU A 48 7.85 -2.08 -7.56
N TRP A 49 6.64 -1.74 -7.13
CA TRP A 49 5.75 -0.87 -7.90
C TRP A 49 5.19 0.22 -7.02
N ILE A 50 5.06 1.42 -7.57
CA ILE A 50 4.47 2.56 -6.88
C ILE A 50 3.30 3.06 -7.71
N PHE A 51 2.12 3.12 -7.10
CA PHE A 51 0.92 3.62 -7.76
C PHE A 51 0.44 4.89 -7.10
N GLU A 52 -0.25 5.73 -7.86
CA GLU A 52 -0.95 6.88 -7.30
C GLU A 52 -2.45 6.62 -7.37
N ILE A 53 -3.15 6.98 -6.32
CA ILE A 53 -4.59 6.79 -6.22
C ILE A 53 -5.17 7.92 -5.39
N CYS A 54 -6.41 8.31 -5.67
CA CYS A 54 -7.07 9.38 -4.93
C CYS A 54 -8.00 8.81 -3.88
N TYR A 55 -7.89 9.35 -2.67
CA TYR A 55 -8.86 9.09 -1.61
C TYR A 55 -9.23 10.42 -0.98
N SER A 56 -10.50 10.63 -0.75
CA SER A 56 -10.98 11.91 -0.21
C SER A 56 -10.72 12.05 1.28
N GLU A 57 -10.51 10.96 1.98
CA GLU A 57 -10.32 10.97 3.44
C GLU A 57 -9.32 9.89 3.85
N PRO A 58 -8.55 10.12 4.92
CA PRO A 58 -7.61 9.11 5.39
C PRO A 58 -8.27 7.78 5.75
N ASN A 59 -9.47 7.82 6.33
CA ASN A 59 -10.17 6.58 6.69
C ASN A 59 -10.50 5.73 5.47
N LYS A 60 -10.84 6.37 4.37
CA LYS A 60 -11.11 5.64 3.13
C LYS A 60 -9.84 5.05 2.55
N ALA A 61 -8.73 5.76 2.69
CA ALA A 61 -7.43 5.27 2.23
C ALA A 61 -7.02 4.04 3.03
N ILE A 62 -7.17 4.08 4.34
CA ILE A 62 -6.82 2.96 5.22
C ILE A 62 -7.66 1.74 4.87
N LYS A 63 -8.98 1.91 4.73
CA LYS A 63 -9.86 0.80 4.40
C LYS A 63 -9.55 0.24 3.01
N GLY A 64 -9.20 1.12 2.07
CA GLY A 64 -8.80 0.70 0.74
C GLY A 64 -7.55 -0.15 0.78
N LEU A 65 -6.57 0.23 1.59
CA LEU A 65 -5.34 -0.51 1.71
C LEU A 65 -5.59 -1.88 2.38
N GLU A 66 -6.46 -1.92 3.38
CA GLU A 66 -6.84 -3.17 4.02
C GLU A 66 -7.48 -4.14 3.02
N ARG A 67 -8.35 -3.63 2.16
CA ARG A 67 -9.00 -4.46 1.15
C ARG A 67 -8.02 -4.97 0.11
N LEU A 68 -7.09 -4.12 -0.29
CA LEU A 68 -6.10 -4.49 -1.30
C LEU A 68 -5.19 -5.58 -0.81
N THR A 69 -4.77 -5.49 0.44
CA THR A 69 -3.77 -6.41 0.98
C THR A 69 -4.37 -7.58 1.74
N GLY A 70 -5.57 -7.41 2.28
CA GLY A 70 -6.18 -8.40 3.15
C GLY A 70 -5.58 -8.42 4.53
N HIS A 71 -4.84 -7.38 4.92
CA HIS A 71 -4.14 -7.33 6.20
C HIS A 71 -4.40 -6.03 6.93
N PRO A 72 -4.27 -6.02 8.25
CA PRO A 72 -4.44 -4.79 9.02
C PRO A 72 -3.41 -3.73 8.63
N VAL A 73 -3.78 -2.48 8.78
CA VAL A 73 -2.93 -1.36 8.45
C VAL A 73 -2.48 -0.68 9.73
N HIS A 74 -1.19 -0.38 9.80
CA HIS A 74 -0.58 0.31 10.94
C HIS A 74 0.01 1.62 10.45
N TYR A 75 -0.04 2.64 11.29
CA TYR A 75 0.57 3.92 10.96
C TYR A 75 1.92 4.04 11.67
N ILE A 76 2.96 4.35 10.93
CA ILE A 76 4.29 4.55 11.49
C ILE A 76 4.53 6.05 11.52
N ALA A 77 4.38 6.65 12.71
CA ALA A 77 4.44 8.10 12.84
C ALA A 77 5.80 8.68 12.49
N SER A 78 6.88 7.97 12.81
CA SER A 78 8.22 8.48 12.52
C SER A 78 8.50 8.60 11.02
N GLU A 79 7.81 7.82 10.21
CA GLU A 79 8.00 7.85 8.75
C GLU A 79 6.79 8.44 8.03
N GLU A 80 5.73 8.70 8.76
CA GLU A 80 4.48 9.24 8.22
C GLU A 80 3.91 8.36 7.11
N VAL A 81 3.96 7.05 7.30
CA VAL A 81 3.43 6.10 6.33
C VAL A 81 2.51 5.10 7.01
N TYR A 82 1.59 4.57 6.22
CA TYR A 82 0.71 3.48 6.63
C TYR A 82 1.29 2.20 6.03
N VAL A 83 1.30 1.13 6.80
CA VAL A 83 1.91 -0.14 6.37
C VAL A 83 0.91 -1.27 6.54
N ALA A 84 0.75 -2.06 5.51
CA ALA A 84 0.03 -3.32 5.59
C ALA A 84 1.03 -4.43 5.33
N GLU A 85 1.19 -5.33 6.28
CA GLU A 85 2.17 -6.41 6.16
C GLU A 85 1.48 -7.74 5.98
N ASN A 86 2.04 -8.53 5.10
CA ASN A 86 1.57 -9.87 4.88
C ASN A 86 2.28 -10.80 5.85
N SER A 87 2.41 -10.43 7.14
CA SER A 87 3.08 -11.23 8.14
C SER A 87 2.07 -11.66 9.19
N PRO A 88 1.93 -12.88 9.42
CA PRO A 88 1.01 -13.31 10.46
C PRO A 88 1.59 -13.01 11.83
N ILE A 89 2.04 -13.04 12.11
CA ILE A 89 2.50 -13.17 13.04
C ILE A 89 2.78 -13.45 13.89
N LEU A 90 2.90 -13.42 13.76
CA LEU A 90 3.16 -13.57 14.32
C LEU A 90 3.29 -14.06 15.03
N HIS A 91 3.26 -14.22 14.71
CA HIS A 91 3.42 -14.69 15.10
C HIS A 91 3.71 -15.17 15.85
N GLU A 92 3.71 -15.13 15.84
CA GLU A 92 3.98 -15.52 16.42
C GLU A 92 4.02 -16.01 17.08
N ASN A 93 3.98 -16.12 17.27
CA ASN A 93 4.07 -16.61 17.84
C ASN A 93 4.15 -16.99 18.33
N LYS A 94 4.25 -16.96 18.56
CA LYS A 94 4.33 -17.36 18.92
C LYS A 94 4.35 -17.64 19.19
#